data_3688301e20c27cf9133ffd55190202eb
#
_entry.id   3688301e20c27cf9133ffd55190202eb
#
_cell.length_a   1.000
_cell.length_b   1.000
_cell.length_c   1.000
_cell.angle_alpha   90.00
_cell.angle_beta   90.00
_cell.angle_gamma   90.00
#
_symmetry.space_group_name_H-M   'P 1'
#
loop_
_entity.id
_entity.type
_entity.pdbx_description
1 polymer ?
#
loop_
_entity_poly.entity_id
_entity_poly.type
_entity_poly.pdbx_seq_one_letter_code
_entity_poly.pdbx_strand_id
1 'polypeptide(L)'
;MKRIIMIFAALMMCGSMWAQNVMQVVYAESDDGFVNIRKSPSANARVVGKVWQFNHGLGTAVKIGEQGKWVKVSDGNVVGWCNGNYLGYQDWYTGYGSKVLVAKKANTPVYVETYEGNGGYQLFGRVPKGTIIADEFDDYGGKYYVLTTAHDALFIRKSDVTVRYK
;
A
#
# COMPACT_ATOMS: atom_id res chain seq x y z
N MET A 1 -14.41 -51.47 37.54
CA MET A 1 -13.27 -50.53 37.39
C MET A 1 -13.53 -49.72 36.11
N LYS A 2 -14.01 -48.49 36.24
CA LYS A 2 -14.30 -47.62 35.10
C LYS A 2 -13.05 -46.79 34.84
N ARG A 3 -12.45 -46.92 33.64
CA ARG A 3 -11.31 -46.11 33.21
C ARG A 3 -11.85 -44.77 32.68
N ILE A 4 -11.55 -43.69 33.38
CA ILE A 4 -11.84 -42.33 32.94
C ILE A 4 -10.72 -41.93 31.97
N ILE A 5 -11.03 -41.78 30.71
CA ILE A 5 -10.13 -41.21 29.68
C ILE A 5 -10.31 -39.71 29.76
N MET A 6 -9.33 -38.99 30.34
CA MET A 6 -9.24 -37.54 30.23
C MET A 6 -8.73 -37.18 28.85
N ILE A 7 -9.62 -36.67 28.03
CA ILE A 7 -9.25 -36.03 26.76
C ILE A 7 -8.80 -34.60 27.08
N PHE A 8 -7.51 -34.37 27.11
CA PHE A 8 -6.95 -33.02 27.10
C PHE A 8 -7.18 -32.41 25.70
N ALA A 9 -8.26 -31.65 25.55
CA ALA A 9 -8.44 -30.76 24.42
C ALA A 9 -7.46 -29.60 24.57
N ALA A 10 -6.27 -29.73 23.98
CA ALA A 10 -5.37 -28.62 23.77
C ALA A 10 -6.04 -27.63 22.82
N LEU A 11 -6.68 -26.60 23.37
CA LEU A 11 -7.07 -25.40 22.59
C LEU A 11 -5.75 -24.78 22.09
N MET A 12 -5.37 -25.14 20.87
CA MET A 12 -4.47 -24.31 20.08
C MET A 12 -5.23 -23.01 19.81
N MET A 13 -5.04 -22.01 20.67
CA MET A 13 -5.27 -20.62 20.30
C MET A 13 -4.24 -20.28 19.23
N CYS A 14 -4.56 -20.61 17.98
CA CYS A 14 -3.96 -20.01 16.81
C CYS A 14 -4.37 -18.54 16.89
N GLY A 15 -3.59 -17.74 17.62
CA GLY A 15 -3.64 -16.30 17.50
C GLY A 15 -3.38 -16.00 16.04
N SER A 16 -4.46 -15.74 15.28
CA SER A 16 -4.36 -15.14 13.97
C SER A 16 -3.63 -13.81 14.21
N MET A 17 -2.32 -13.81 14.04
CA MET A 17 -1.58 -12.58 13.77
C MET A 17 -2.23 -12.02 12.51
N TRP A 18 -3.15 -11.09 12.71
CA TRP A 18 -3.69 -10.29 11.63
C TRP A 18 -2.49 -9.58 11.04
N ALA A 19 -1.98 -10.08 9.91
CA ALA A 19 -0.98 -9.37 9.15
C ALA A 19 -1.56 -7.98 8.90
N GLN A 20 -1.00 -6.97 9.55
CA GLN A 20 -1.47 -5.60 9.41
C GLN A 20 -1.31 -5.26 7.94
N ASN A 21 -2.39 -4.92 7.27
CA ASN A 21 -2.35 -4.52 5.88
C ASN A 21 -1.78 -3.10 5.80
N VAL A 22 -0.46 -3.03 5.66
CA VAL A 22 0.30 -1.77 5.57
C VAL A 22 0.41 -1.36 4.12
N MET A 23 0.29 -0.06 3.85
CA MET A 23 0.50 0.49 2.51
C MET A 23 1.96 0.33 2.10
N GLN A 24 2.18 -0.32 0.96
CA GLN A 24 3.47 -0.42 0.31
C GLN A 24 3.41 0.27 -1.05
N VAL A 25 4.37 1.14 -1.30
CA VAL A 25 4.63 1.69 -2.63
C VAL A 25 5.59 0.75 -3.35
N VAL A 26 5.31 0.49 -4.62
CA VAL A 26 6.15 -0.35 -5.48
C VAL A 26 6.72 0.45 -6.63
N TYR A 27 7.95 0.13 -7.01
CA TYR A 27 8.66 0.73 -8.14
C TYR A 27 9.39 -0.37 -8.92
N ALA A 28 9.79 -0.08 -10.15
CA ALA A 28 10.51 -1.05 -10.96
C ALA A 28 11.97 -1.18 -10.53
N GLU A 29 12.43 -2.41 -10.38
CA GLU A 29 13.84 -2.82 -10.25
C GLU A 29 14.21 -3.73 -11.41
N SER A 30 14.02 -3.26 -12.64
CA SER A 30 14.37 -3.99 -13.85
C SER A 30 15.29 -3.18 -14.73
N ASP A 31 16.17 -3.84 -15.47
CA ASP A 31 17.14 -3.21 -16.40
C ASP A 31 16.43 -2.40 -17.50
N ASP A 32 15.18 -2.78 -17.84
CA ASP A 32 14.35 -2.05 -18.80
C ASP A 32 13.82 -0.71 -18.27
N GLY A 33 14.00 -0.42 -16.96
CA GLY A 33 13.50 0.80 -16.32
C GLY A 33 12.02 0.78 -15.98
N PHE A 34 11.28 -0.28 -16.30
CA PHE A 34 9.86 -0.41 -15.99
C PHE A 34 9.41 -1.87 -15.83
N VAL A 35 8.26 -2.06 -15.17
CA VAL A 35 7.55 -3.33 -15.08
C VAL A 35 6.13 -3.17 -15.62
N ASN A 36 5.69 -4.04 -16.52
CA ASN A 36 4.36 -3.98 -17.09
C ASN A 36 3.28 -4.30 -16.05
N ILE A 37 2.24 -3.46 -15.99
CA ILE A 37 0.98 -3.75 -15.29
C ILE A 37 0.10 -4.52 -16.28
N ARG A 38 -0.33 -5.73 -15.89
CA ARG A 38 -1.14 -6.63 -16.72
C ARG A 38 -2.55 -6.77 -16.16
N LYS A 39 -3.51 -7.03 -17.04
CA LYS A 39 -4.93 -7.16 -16.66
C LYS A 39 -5.19 -8.35 -15.71
N SER A 40 -4.40 -9.42 -15.79
CA SER A 40 -4.49 -10.60 -14.93
C SER A 40 -3.09 -11.11 -14.56
N PRO A 41 -2.93 -11.96 -13.53
CA PRO A 41 -1.64 -12.45 -13.06
C PRO A 41 -1.05 -13.51 -14.00
N SER A 42 -0.71 -13.11 -15.21
CA SER A 42 -0.15 -13.95 -16.26
C SER A 42 0.77 -13.17 -17.18
N ALA A 43 1.89 -13.78 -17.60
CA ALA A 43 2.83 -13.19 -18.54
C ALA A 43 2.22 -12.93 -19.93
N ASN A 44 1.17 -13.66 -20.30
CA ASN A 44 0.47 -13.51 -21.57
C ASN A 44 -0.72 -12.54 -21.50
N ALA A 45 -1.04 -12.02 -20.30
CA ALA A 45 -2.14 -11.08 -20.14
C ALA A 45 -1.81 -9.73 -20.78
N ARG A 46 -2.86 -9.06 -21.29
CA ARG A 46 -2.75 -7.74 -21.91
C ARG A 46 -2.10 -6.75 -20.92
N VAL A 47 -1.13 -5.98 -21.40
CA VAL A 47 -0.55 -4.84 -20.70
C VAL A 47 -1.55 -3.71 -20.65
N VAL A 48 -1.76 -3.12 -19.48
CA VAL A 48 -2.71 -2.02 -19.23
C VAL A 48 -2.04 -0.78 -18.66
N GLY A 49 -0.76 -0.87 -18.25
CA GLY A 49 0.03 0.24 -17.73
C GLY A 49 1.46 -0.20 -17.46
N LYS A 50 2.23 0.67 -16.80
CA LYS A 50 3.62 0.41 -16.41
C LYS A 50 3.89 0.99 -15.04
N VAL A 51 4.68 0.29 -14.22
CA VAL A 51 5.38 0.81 -13.06
C VAL A 51 6.80 1.13 -13.51
N TRP A 52 7.29 2.33 -13.22
CA TRP A 52 8.61 2.79 -13.60
C TRP A 52 9.59 2.69 -12.43
N GLN A 53 10.87 2.87 -12.70
CA GLN A 53 11.87 3.08 -11.67
C GLN A 53 11.48 4.27 -10.78
N PHE A 54 11.91 4.20 -9.53
CA PHE A 54 11.63 5.26 -8.57
C PHE A 54 12.25 6.59 -9.05
N ASN A 55 11.39 7.57 -9.28
CA ASN A 55 11.79 8.92 -9.66
C ASN A 55 10.85 9.93 -8.99
N HIS A 56 11.20 10.35 -7.76
CA HIS A 56 10.43 11.34 -6.97
C HIS A 56 8.92 11.05 -6.91
N GLY A 57 8.54 9.81 -6.60
CA GLY A 57 7.16 9.37 -6.50
C GLY A 57 6.40 9.22 -7.82
N LEU A 58 6.96 9.66 -8.94
CA LEU A 58 6.34 9.53 -10.25
C LEU A 58 6.64 8.15 -10.85
N GLY A 59 5.62 7.53 -11.45
CA GLY A 59 5.76 6.24 -12.12
C GLY A 59 5.72 5.02 -11.18
N THR A 60 5.53 5.23 -9.88
CA THR A 60 5.34 4.18 -8.88
C THR A 60 3.86 3.81 -8.74
N ALA A 61 3.54 2.80 -7.95
CA ALA A 61 2.17 2.38 -7.68
C ALA A 61 2.01 1.89 -6.24
N VAL A 62 0.76 1.79 -5.78
CA VAL A 62 0.45 1.21 -4.47
C VAL A 62 0.13 -0.27 -4.61
N LYS A 63 0.76 -1.13 -3.80
CA LYS A 63 0.41 -2.54 -3.68
C LYS A 63 -0.96 -2.67 -3.00
N ILE A 64 -1.87 -3.43 -3.61
CA ILE A 64 -3.22 -3.67 -3.10
C ILE A 64 -3.57 -5.15 -2.96
N GLY A 65 -2.63 -6.06 -3.21
CA GLY A 65 -2.79 -7.50 -3.05
C GLY A 65 -1.66 -8.28 -3.71
N GLU A 66 -1.72 -9.60 -3.58
CA GLU A 66 -0.73 -10.50 -4.18
C GLU A 66 -1.32 -11.88 -4.46
N GLN A 67 -0.75 -12.58 -5.45
CA GLN A 67 -1.08 -13.94 -5.79
C GLN A 67 0.17 -14.66 -6.34
N GLY A 68 0.79 -15.51 -5.54
CA GLY A 68 2.08 -16.12 -5.87
C GLY A 68 3.14 -15.03 -6.15
N LYS A 69 3.79 -15.09 -7.31
CA LYS A 69 4.77 -14.07 -7.73
C LYS A 69 4.15 -12.78 -8.30
N TRP A 70 2.83 -12.70 -8.38
CA TRP A 70 2.15 -11.55 -8.94
C TRP A 70 1.67 -10.61 -7.85
N VAL A 71 2.00 -9.33 -8.01
CA VAL A 71 1.60 -8.23 -7.12
C VAL A 71 0.52 -7.42 -7.80
N LYS A 72 -0.62 -7.26 -7.14
CA LYS A 72 -1.70 -6.40 -7.60
C LYS A 72 -1.41 -4.97 -7.19
N VAL A 73 -1.46 -4.06 -8.15
CA VAL A 73 -1.08 -2.65 -7.96
C VAL A 73 -2.16 -1.70 -8.45
N SER A 74 -2.13 -0.49 -7.90
CA SER A 74 -2.91 0.66 -8.36
C SER A 74 -1.97 1.85 -8.54
N ASP A 75 -1.88 2.41 -9.76
CA ASP A 75 -1.11 3.62 -10.08
C ASP A 75 -1.98 4.89 -10.14
N GLY A 76 -3.20 4.81 -9.62
CA GLY A 76 -4.18 5.90 -9.67
C GLY A 76 -5.09 5.83 -10.90
N ASN A 77 -4.61 5.45 -12.06
CA ASN A 77 -5.37 5.36 -13.32
C ASN A 77 -5.75 3.91 -13.65
N VAL A 78 -4.87 2.98 -13.33
CA VAL A 78 -4.99 1.57 -13.68
C VAL A 78 -4.89 0.68 -12.44
N VAL A 79 -5.62 -0.41 -12.45
CA VAL A 79 -5.45 -1.52 -11.51
C VAL A 79 -5.08 -2.77 -12.29
N GLY A 80 -4.02 -3.45 -11.87
CA GLY A 80 -3.58 -4.66 -12.55
C GLY A 80 -2.49 -5.39 -11.78
N TRP A 81 -1.73 -6.23 -12.47
CA TRP A 81 -0.79 -7.18 -11.90
C TRP A 81 0.61 -7.01 -12.48
N CYS A 82 1.59 -6.90 -11.61
CA CYS A 82 3.01 -6.87 -11.95
C CYS A 82 3.70 -8.17 -11.50
N ASN A 83 4.76 -8.55 -12.17
CA ASN A 83 5.63 -9.63 -11.67
C ASN A 83 6.50 -9.07 -10.52
N GLY A 84 6.26 -9.55 -9.31
CA GLY A 84 6.92 -9.07 -8.10
C GLY A 84 8.44 -9.28 -8.06
N ASN A 85 8.97 -10.20 -8.90
CA ASN A 85 10.43 -10.42 -8.98
C ASN A 85 11.21 -9.21 -9.53
N TYR A 86 10.51 -8.23 -10.12
CA TYR A 86 11.08 -7.03 -10.72
C TYR A 86 10.62 -5.75 -10.02
N LEU A 87 10.07 -5.87 -8.80
CA LEU A 87 9.57 -4.75 -8.01
C LEU A 87 10.40 -4.55 -6.75
N GLY A 88 10.79 -3.29 -6.50
CA GLY A 88 11.21 -2.80 -5.22
C GLY A 88 10.02 -2.28 -4.41
N TYR A 89 10.20 -2.18 -3.10
CA TYR A 89 9.14 -1.82 -2.16
C TYR A 89 9.60 -0.71 -1.21
N GLN A 90 8.71 0.24 -0.95
CA GLN A 90 8.91 1.28 0.04
C GLN A 90 7.71 1.32 1.00
N ASP A 91 7.99 1.18 2.29
CA ASP A 91 7.00 1.30 3.35
C ASP A 91 6.93 2.75 3.86
N TRP A 92 5.71 3.18 4.17
CA TRP A 92 5.43 4.47 4.82
C TRP A 92 5.04 4.28 6.29
N TYR A 93 5.17 3.08 6.78
CA TYR A 93 4.93 2.70 8.16
C TYR A 93 6.25 2.30 8.81
N THR A 94 6.70 3.08 9.79
CA THR A 94 8.00 2.88 10.46
C THR A 94 7.89 1.95 11.67
N GLY A 95 6.72 1.83 12.25
CA GLY A 95 6.47 1.10 13.49
C GLY A 95 6.69 1.93 14.76
N TYR A 96 7.35 3.08 14.67
CA TYR A 96 7.76 3.91 15.82
C TYR A 96 6.73 4.96 16.22
N GLY A 97 5.88 5.41 15.33
CA GLY A 97 4.85 6.41 15.63
C GLY A 97 3.84 5.90 16.67
N SER A 98 3.38 6.78 17.56
CA SER A 98 2.35 6.49 18.58
C SER A 98 0.92 6.47 18.02
N LYS A 99 0.74 6.89 16.79
CA LYS A 99 -0.54 6.99 16.08
C LYS A 99 -0.37 6.49 14.65
N VAL A 100 -1.47 6.05 14.03
CA VAL A 100 -1.49 5.57 12.64
C VAL A 100 -2.64 6.20 11.87
N LEU A 101 -2.42 6.44 10.57
CA LEU A 101 -3.47 6.73 9.61
C LEU A 101 -4.03 5.44 9.03
N VAL A 102 -5.33 5.25 9.12
CA VAL A 102 -6.03 4.06 8.61
C VAL A 102 -7.04 4.47 7.55
N ALA A 103 -7.01 3.82 6.40
CA ALA A 103 -7.96 4.02 5.31
C ALA A 103 -9.40 3.75 5.74
N LYS A 104 -10.29 4.72 5.55
CA LYS A 104 -11.69 4.68 6.00
C LYS A 104 -12.63 4.14 4.93
N LYS A 105 -12.29 4.32 3.65
CA LYS A 105 -13.11 3.96 2.49
C LYS A 105 -12.53 2.77 1.72
N ALA A 106 -13.35 2.07 0.96
CA ALA A 106 -12.94 0.91 0.17
C ALA A 106 -11.84 1.22 -0.86
N ASN A 107 -11.79 2.45 -1.36
CA ASN A 107 -10.83 2.94 -2.35
C ASN A 107 -10.30 4.31 -1.90
N THR A 108 -9.61 4.34 -0.78
CA THR A 108 -9.04 5.58 -0.23
C THR A 108 -7.94 6.11 -1.16
N PRO A 109 -8.09 7.32 -1.72
CA PRO A 109 -7.11 7.87 -2.64
C PRO A 109 -5.89 8.40 -1.89
N VAL A 110 -4.72 8.18 -2.47
CA VAL A 110 -3.43 8.75 -2.09
C VAL A 110 -2.98 9.67 -3.21
N TYR A 111 -2.44 10.81 -2.88
CA TYR A 111 -2.04 11.84 -3.84
C TYR A 111 -0.55 12.15 -3.73
N VAL A 112 0.02 12.64 -4.81
CA VAL A 112 1.35 13.26 -4.88
C VAL A 112 1.19 14.70 -5.35
N GLU A 113 2.05 15.60 -4.89
CA GLU A 113 2.08 16.98 -5.40
C GLU A 113 2.71 17.03 -6.78
N THR A 114 2.09 17.80 -7.69
CA THR A 114 2.65 18.01 -9.03
C THR A 114 3.59 19.20 -9.01
N TYR A 115 4.80 19.03 -9.55
CA TYR A 115 5.82 20.08 -9.65
C TYR A 115 5.47 21.18 -10.68
N GLU A 116 4.39 21.04 -11.42
CA GLU A 116 3.95 22.02 -12.41
C GLU A 116 3.30 23.25 -11.77
N GLY A 117 4.05 24.00 -10.97
CA GLY A 117 3.80 25.42 -10.59
C GLY A 117 2.42 25.83 -10.08
N ASN A 118 1.42 24.99 -10.16
CA ASN A 118 0.02 25.28 -9.84
C ASN A 118 -0.46 24.68 -8.51
N GLY A 119 0.42 24.05 -7.72
CA GLY A 119 0.06 23.47 -6.42
C GLY A 119 -1.02 22.39 -6.52
N GLY A 120 -1.06 21.65 -7.61
CA GLY A 120 -2.04 20.60 -7.86
C GLY A 120 -1.64 19.27 -7.23
N TYR A 121 -2.67 18.44 -6.93
CA TYR A 121 -2.48 17.08 -6.45
C TYR A 121 -2.88 16.09 -7.53
N GLN A 122 -1.97 15.20 -7.89
CA GLN A 122 -2.25 14.10 -8.79
C GLN A 122 -2.58 12.84 -7.97
N LEU A 123 -3.54 12.04 -8.45
CA LEU A 123 -3.85 10.76 -7.86
C LEU A 123 -2.67 9.80 -8.09
N PHE A 124 -2.08 9.36 -6.99
CA PHE A 124 -0.94 8.44 -6.95
C PHE A 124 -1.39 6.97 -6.96
N GLY A 125 -2.43 6.65 -6.17
CA GLY A 125 -2.96 5.31 -6.05
C GLY A 125 -4.19 5.27 -5.15
N ARG A 126 -4.72 4.07 -4.93
CA ARG A 126 -5.85 3.82 -4.04
C ARG A 126 -5.56 2.64 -3.16
N VAL A 127 -5.88 2.75 -1.87
CA VAL A 127 -5.72 1.67 -0.90
C VAL A 127 -7.06 1.14 -0.41
N PRO A 128 -7.15 -0.16 -0.09
CA PRO A 128 -8.34 -0.78 0.49
C PRO A 128 -8.69 -0.18 1.86
N LYS A 129 -9.95 -0.30 2.26
CA LYS A 129 -10.40 0.04 3.61
C LYS A 129 -9.63 -0.78 4.66
N GLY A 130 -9.24 -0.12 5.74
CA GLY A 130 -8.51 -0.75 6.85
C GLY A 130 -7.00 -0.82 6.65
N THR A 131 -6.47 -0.42 5.47
CA THR A 131 -5.03 -0.32 5.25
C THR A 131 -4.43 0.71 6.20
N ILE A 132 -3.37 0.34 6.91
CA ILE A 132 -2.52 1.28 7.65
C ILE A 132 -1.64 1.98 6.61
N ILE A 133 -1.77 3.30 6.54
CA ILE A 133 -1.12 4.08 5.49
C ILE A 133 0.25 4.55 5.95
N ALA A 134 0.32 5.11 7.15
CA ALA A 134 1.55 5.62 7.75
C ALA A 134 1.38 5.76 9.26
N ASP A 135 2.49 5.92 9.99
CA ASP A 135 2.52 6.26 11.40
C ASP A 135 3.34 7.55 11.69
N GLU A 136 3.93 8.11 10.66
CA GLU A 136 4.54 9.45 10.68
C GLU A 136 3.84 10.33 9.66
N PHE A 137 3.17 11.39 10.14
CA PHE A 137 2.41 12.31 9.32
C PHE A 137 2.11 13.61 10.04
N ASP A 138 2.01 14.69 9.28
CA ASP A 138 1.71 16.03 9.76
C ASP A 138 0.42 16.58 9.15
N ASP A 139 -0.12 17.60 9.81
CA ASP A 139 -1.25 18.37 9.30
C ASP A 139 -0.79 19.28 8.15
N TYR A 140 -1.50 19.25 7.03
CA TYR A 140 -1.19 20.09 5.88
C TYR A 140 -2.43 20.83 5.40
N GLY A 141 -2.40 22.17 5.59
CA GLY A 141 -3.45 23.07 5.12
C GLY A 141 -4.86 22.78 5.61
N GLY A 142 -5.00 22.09 6.75
CA GLY A 142 -6.29 21.76 7.37
C GLY A 142 -7.10 20.66 6.68
N LYS A 143 -6.86 20.37 5.41
CA LYS A 143 -7.63 19.38 4.61
C LYS A 143 -6.91 18.05 4.41
N TYR A 144 -5.59 18.06 4.47
CA TYR A 144 -4.74 16.90 4.18
C TYR A 144 -3.87 16.55 5.38
N TYR A 145 -3.44 15.28 5.43
CA TYR A 145 -2.22 14.86 6.08
C TYR A 145 -1.14 14.71 5.02
N VAL A 146 0.07 15.12 5.35
CA VAL A 146 1.27 14.89 4.55
C VAL A 146 2.08 13.78 5.19
N LEU A 147 2.53 12.84 4.36
CA LEU A 147 3.43 11.76 4.69
C LEU A 147 4.75 12.09 4.01
N THR A 148 5.80 12.31 4.78
CA THR A 148 7.08 12.76 4.22
C THR A 148 8.15 11.71 4.44
N THR A 149 8.90 11.38 3.39
CA THR A 149 10.19 10.70 3.47
C THR A 149 11.31 11.66 3.10
N ALA A 150 12.54 11.20 3.12
CA ALA A 150 13.70 12.03 2.73
C ALA A 150 13.61 12.56 1.28
N HIS A 151 12.79 11.95 0.42
CA HIS A 151 12.76 12.23 -1.01
C HIS A 151 11.37 12.55 -1.57
N ASP A 152 10.28 12.20 -0.86
CA ASP A 152 8.92 12.30 -1.38
C ASP A 152 7.91 12.74 -0.32
N ALA A 153 6.81 13.34 -0.81
CA ALA A 153 5.65 13.65 0.00
C ALA A 153 4.39 13.08 -0.64
N LEU A 154 3.66 12.26 0.10
CA LEU A 154 2.33 11.82 -0.25
C LEU A 154 1.29 12.56 0.58
N PHE A 155 0.12 12.77 0.00
CA PHE A 155 -0.96 13.53 0.62
C PHE A 155 -2.22 12.67 0.70
N ILE A 156 -2.92 12.79 1.83
CA ILE A 156 -4.17 12.09 2.06
C ILE A 156 -5.20 13.05 2.65
N ARG A 157 -6.42 12.99 2.13
CA ARG A 157 -7.50 13.81 2.69
C ARG A 157 -7.88 13.30 4.07
N LYS A 158 -7.97 14.20 5.05
CA LYS A 158 -8.41 13.88 6.42
C LYS A 158 -9.78 13.20 6.47
N SER A 159 -10.69 13.55 5.55
CA SER A 159 -12.01 12.92 5.43
C SER A 159 -11.97 11.44 5.04
N ASP A 160 -10.87 10.98 4.48
CA ASP A 160 -10.73 9.63 3.90
C ASP A 160 -10.03 8.65 4.83
N VAL A 161 -9.52 9.14 5.96
CA VAL A 161 -8.78 8.36 6.96
C VAL A 161 -9.29 8.54 8.38
N THR A 162 -8.87 7.65 9.26
CA THR A 162 -9.06 7.74 10.70
C THR A 162 -7.69 7.69 11.36
N VAL A 163 -7.42 8.60 12.28
CA VAL A 163 -6.27 8.52 13.18
C VAL A 163 -6.61 7.53 14.29
N ARG A 164 -5.76 6.54 14.51
CA ARG A 164 -5.82 5.61 15.63
C ARG A 164 -4.55 5.71 16.45
N TYR A 165 -4.67 5.69 17.76
CA TYR A 165 -3.53 5.57 18.68
C TYR A 165 -3.21 4.08 18.88
N LYS A 166 -1.92 3.75 18.98
CA LYS A 166 -1.43 2.40 19.28
C LYS A 166 -1.57 2.07 20.76
#